data_186cea7807e3ffded659698765051c28
#
_entry.id   186cea7807e3ffded659698765051c28
#
_cell.length_a   1.000
_cell.length_b   1.000
_cell.length_c   1.000
_cell.angle_alpha   90.00
_cell.angle_beta   90.00
_cell.angle_gamma   90.00
#
_symmetry.space_group_name_H-M   'P 1'
#
loop_
_entity.id
_entity.type
_entity.pdbx_description
1 polymer ?
#
loop_
_entity_poly.entity_id
_entity_poly.type
_entity_poly.pdbx_seq_one_letter_code
_entity_poly.pdbx_strand_id
1 'polypeptide(L)'
;FPICPVQLTTSFYYTFLKGDLARDNVRRKPAYGKVDPAVMGHTDDTYKCEVDQIITGIDQIGTLDYQRSNSPASIDPRRSKVRFVAEQMNLHLDVQFAKNFFQPGVWANEMEGVDSTPSGNQFLKFSDANFDPVHFFNARRREIKLSGRREPNKLALGYDAYIALTEHPDILERVKYTGSTA
;
A
#
# COMPACT_ATOMS: atom_id res chain seq x y z
N PHE A 1 -3.24 3.49 -0.58
CA PHE A 1 -2.18 4.17 -1.31
C PHE A 1 -2.58 5.60 -1.63
N PRO A 2 -1.66 6.56 -1.58
CA PRO A 2 -1.97 7.90 -2.00
C PRO A 2 -2.17 7.93 -3.52
N ILE A 3 -3.31 8.49 -3.94
CA ILE A 3 -3.59 8.75 -5.34
C ILE A 3 -2.82 10.02 -5.73
N CYS A 4 -2.03 9.95 -6.80
CA CYS A 4 -1.34 11.10 -7.37
C CYS A 4 -2.11 11.58 -8.62
N PRO A 5 -2.91 12.65 -8.52
CA PRO A 5 -3.63 13.16 -9.67
C PRO A 5 -2.66 13.81 -10.68
N VAL A 6 -2.74 13.39 -11.93
CA VAL A 6 -1.92 13.92 -13.01
C VAL A 6 -2.81 14.53 -14.10
N GLN A 7 -2.32 15.57 -14.78
CA GLN A 7 -3.08 16.24 -15.84
C GLN A 7 -2.82 15.65 -17.22
N LEU A 8 -1.67 15.01 -17.41
CA LEU A 8 -1.25 14.42 -18.67
C LEU A 8 -1.20 12.89 -18.54
N THR A 9 -1.59 12.19 -19.59
CA THR A 9 -1.54 10.72 -19.64
C THR A 9 -0.11 10.18 -19.73
N THR A 10 0.82 10.98 -20.22
CA THR A 10 2.23 10.63 -20.31
C THR A 10 3.05 11.88 -20.02
N SER A 11 3.98 11.78 -19.09
CA SER A 11 4.90 12.85 -18.76
C SER A 11 6.09 12.29 -17.97
N PHE A 12 6.97 13.15 -17.53
CA PHE A 12 8.10 12.79 -16.66
C PHE A 12 7.91 13.39 -15.26
N TYR A 13 8.58 12.79 -14.29
CA TYR A 13 8.64 13.30 -12.93
C TYR A 13 10.08 13.25 -12.40
N TYR A 14 10.36 14.12 -11.44
CA TYR A 14 11.68 14.20 -10.84
C TYR A 14 11.78 13.31 -9.60
N THR A 15 12.83 12.50 -9.55
CA THR A 15 13.20 11.73 -8.37
C THR A 15 14.43 12.34 -7.73
N PHE A 16 14.30 12.78 -6.49
CA PHE A 16 15.41 13.40 -5.75
C PHE A 16 16.28 12.35 -5.09
N LEU A 17 17.60 12.55 -5.18
CA LEU A 17 18.56 11.63 -4.59
C LEU A 17 18.49 11.68 -3.07
N LYS A 18 18.37 10.52 -2.44
CA LYS A 18 18.34 10.36 -0.98
C LYS A 18 19.59 10.97 -0.32
N GLY A 19 20.75 10.86 -0.97
CA GLY A 19 22.02 11.39 -0.47
C GLY A 19 21.98 12.91 -0.27
N ASP A 20 21.34 13.65 -1.17
CA ASP A 20 21.28 15.10 -1.09
C ASP A 20 20.32 15.57 -0.01
N LEU A 21 19.20 14.85 0.21
CA LEU A 21 18.25 15.14 1.29
C LEU A 21 18.79 14.76 2.69
N ALA A 22 19.79 13.88 2.74
CA ALA A 22 20.39 13.36 3.97
C ALA A 22 21.67 14.09 4.39
N ARG A 23 22.24 14.95 3.54
CA ARG A 23 23.47 15.68 3.79
C ARG A 23 23.17 17.03 4.46
N ASP A 24 23.97 17.39 5.45
CA ASP A 24 24.02 18.76 5.95
C ASP A 24 24.83 19.63 4.97
N ASN A 25 24.14 20.45 4.21
CA ASN A 25 24.75 21.37 3.24
C ASN A 25 24.86 22.80 3.81
N VAL A 26 24.52 23.01 5.08
CA VAL A 26 24.63 24.32 5.73
C VAL A 26 26.11 24.64 5.99
N ARG A 27 26.58 25.73 5.47
CA ARG A 27 27.96 26.22 5.66
C ARG A 27 27.95 27.55 6.38
N ARG A 28 28.92 27.75 7.25
CA ARG A 28 29.09 29.02 7.96
C ARG A 28 29.58 30.08 6.98
N LYS A 29 28.84 31.19 6.88
CA LYS A 29 29.24 32.31 6.03
C LYS A 29 30.48 32.99 6.63
N PRO A 30 31.59 33.11 5.89
CA PRO A 30 32.74 33.92 6.32
C PRO A 30 32.38 35.42 6.32
N ALA A 31 33.05 36.19 7.16
CA ALA A 31 32.89 37.64 7.13
C ALA A 31 33.31 38.14 5.74
N TYR A 32 32.43 38.96 5.14
CA TYR A 32 32.62 39.52 3.77
C TYR A 32 32.70 38.50 2.61
N GLY A 33 32.50 37.21 2.87
CA GLY A 33 32.51 36.16 1.85
C GLY A 33 31.13 35.70 1.41
N LYS A 34 31.09 34.93 0.31
CA LYS A 34 29.90 34.22 -0.17
C LYS A 34 30.07 32.74 0.13
N VAL A 35 28.96 32.07 0.34
CA VAL A 35 28.89 30.60 0.44
C VAL A 35 28.36 30.06 -0.90
N ASP A 36 28.98 29.00 -1.41
CA ASP A 36 28.54 28.36 -2.64
C ASP A 36 27.11 27.82 -2.49
N PRO A 37 26.27 27.89 -3.53
CA PRO A 37 24.92 27.39 -3.48
C PRO A 37 24.93 25.85 -3.28
N ALA A 38 24.04 25.36 -2.44
CA ALA A 38 23.80 23.93 -2.33
C ALA A 38 23.03 23.45 -3.57
N VAL A 39 23.54 22.45 -4.25
CA VAL A 39 22.90 21.84 -5.42
C VAL A 39 22.21 20.54 -4.98
N MET A 40 20.95 20.41 -5.34
CA MET A 40 20.16 19.18 -5.16
C MET A 40 20.06 18.47 -6.51
N GLY A 41 20.61 17.26 -6.59
CA GLY A 41 20.53 16.42 -7.78
C GLY A 41 19.13 15.80 -7.93
N HIS A 42 18.69 15.60 -9.15
CA HIS A 42 17.49 14.84 -9.48
C HIS A 42 17.75 13.95 -10.69
N THR A 43 16.98 12.88 -10.77
CA THR A 43 16.89 12.02 -11.96
C THR A 43 15.47 12.15 -12.51
N ASP A 44 15.37 12.12 -13.84
CA ASP A 44 14.09 12.16 -14.52
C ASP A 44 13.61 10.74 -14.78
N ASP A 45 12.34 10.51 -14.52
CA ASP A 45 11.68 9.24 -14.83
C ASP A 45 10.35 9.51 -15.50
N THR A 46 9.82 8.55 -16.25
CA THR A 46 8.59 8.74 -17.03
C THR A 46 7.44 7.91 -16.49
N TYR A 47 6.24 8.42 -16.60
CA TYR A 47 5.03 7.69 -16.33
C TYR A 47 4.10 7.68 -17.54
N LYS A 48 3.32 6.60 -17.65
CA LYS A 48 2.25 6.43 -18.63
C LYS A 48 1.01 5.93 -17.91
N CYS A 49 -0.10 6.66 -18.05
CA CYS A 49 -1.39 6.24 -17.55
C CYS A 49 -2.12 5.41 -18.60
N GLU A 50 -2.68 4.29 -18.17
CA GLU A 50 -3.54 3.44 -18.99
C GLU A 50 -4.99 3.65 -18.55
N VAL A 51 -5.93 3.44 -19.47
CA VAL A 51 -7.35 3.60 -19.21
C VAL A 51 -7.99 2.24 -19.26
N ASP A 52 -8.49 1.81 -18.10
CA ASP A 52 -9.22 0.57 -17.95
C ASP A 52 -10.72 0.85 -17.99
N GLN A 53 -11.49 0.04 -18.69
CA GLN A 53 -12.91 0.21 -18.87
C GLN A 53 -13.63 -1.13 -18.73
N ILE A 54 -14.79 -1.09 -18.09
CA ILE A 54 -15.76 -2.19 -18.07
C ILE A 54 -17.11 -1.69 -18.59
N ILE A 55 -17.74 -2.47 -19.43
CA ILE A 55 -19.05 -2.15 -20.01
C ILE A 55 -20.03 -3.27 -19.64
N THR A 56 -21.20 -2.88 -19.18
CA THR A 56 -22.33 -3.80 -18.98
C THR A 56 -23.57 -3.30 -19.70
N GLY A 57 -24.27 -4.19 -20.39
CA GLY A 57 -25.53 -3.87 -21.06
C GLY A 57 -26.73 -3.96 -20.12
N ILE A 58 -27.70 -3.10 -20.31
CA ILE A 58 -29.01 -3.18 -19.64
C ILE A 58 -30.02 -3.67 -20.69
N ASP A 59 -30.61 -4.85 -20.44
CA ASP A 59 -31.65 -5.35 -21.32
C ASP A 59 -32.94 -4.56 -21.15
N GLN A 60 -33.46 -4.08 -22.27
CA GLN A 60 -34.67 -3.27 -22.30
C GLN A 60 -35.90 -4.09 -21.88
N ILE A 61 -35.97 -5.35 -22.30
CA ILE A 61 -37.13 -6.23 -21.99
C ILE A 61 -37.18 -6.50 -20.50
N GLY A 62 -36.03 -6.89 -19.87
CA GLY A 62 -35.98 -7.12 -18.43
C GLY A 62 -36.26 -5.87 -17.61
N THR A 63 -35.93 -4.69 -18.12
CA THR A 63 -36.27 -3.42 -17.47
C THR A 63 -37.76 -3.13 -17.53
N LEU A 64 -38.43 -3.39 -18.66
CA LEU A 64 -39.87 -3.22 -18.82
C LEU A 64 -40.66 -4.21 -17.95
N ASP A 65 -40.22 -5.45 -17.87
CA ASP A 65 -40.82 -6.47 -17.02
C ASP A 65 -40.69 -6.11 -15.54
N TYR A 66 -39.56 -5.58 -15.12
CA TYR A 66 -39.39 -5.06 -13.77
C TYR A 66 -40.35 -3.91 -13.46
N GLN A 67 -40.47 -2.94 -14.37
CA GLN A 67 -41.37 -1.80 -14.21
C GLN A 67 -42.84 -2.24 -14.11
N ARG A 68 -43.25 -3.28 -14.86
CA ARG A 68 -44.63 -3.82 -14.86
C ARG A 68 -44.91 -4.71 -13.64
N SER A 69 -43.91 -5.36 -13.09
CA SER A 69 -44.06 -6.31 -11.98
C SER A 69 -44.26 -5.64 -10.61
N ASN A 70 -44.19 -4.31 -10.51
CA ASN A 70 -44.21 -3.57 -9.24
C ASN A 70 -43.28 -4.14 -8.16
N SER A 71 -42.15 -4.66 -8.57
CA SER A 71 -41.16 -5.29 -7.69
C SER A 71 -40.44 -4.26 -6.84
N PRO A 72 -39.97 -4.62 -5.63
CA PRO A 72 -39.29 -3.69 -4.74
C PRO A 72 -37.98 -3.16 -5.38
N ALA A 73 -37.60 -1.92 -5.06
CA ALA A 73 -36.43 -1.23 -5.61
C ALA A 73 -35.10 -1.95 -5.34
N SER A 74 -35.06 -2.89 -4.40
CA SER A 74 -33.89 -3.73 -4.13
C SER A 74 -33.59 -4.73 -5.24
N ILE A 75 -34.58 -5.07 -6.07
CA ILE A 75 -34.48 -6.04 -7.18
C ILE A 75 -34.27 -5.33 -8.52
N ASP A 76 -34.11 -4.00 -8.54
CA ASP A 76 -33.93 -3.22 -9.77
C ASP A 76 -32.68 -3.70 -10.55
N PRO A 77 -32.83 -4.21 -11.79
CA PRO A 77 -31.72 -4.71 -12.60
C PRO A 77 -30.68 -3.67 -12.89
N ARG A 78 -31.06 -2.38 -12.97
CA ARG A 78 -30.11 -1.28 -13.21
C ARG A 78 -29.18 -1.07 -12.02
N ARG A 79 -29.74 -1.06 -10.80
CA ARG A 79 -28.98 -0.93 -9.57
C ARG A 79 -28.02 -2.10 -9.39
N SER A 80 -28.46 -3.32 -9.68
CA SER A 80 -27.62 -4.51 -9.61
C SER A 80 -26.42 -4.43 -10.56
N LYS A 81 -26.64 -3.95 -11.79
CA LYS A 81 -25.55 -3.78 -12.77
C LYS A 81 -24.58 -2.67 -12.41
N VAL A 82 -25.09 -1.54 -11.89
CA VAL A 82 -24.21 -0.46 -11.40
C VAL A 82 -23.34 -0.95 -10.24
N ARG A 83 -23.92 -1.68 -9.29
CA ARG A 83 -23.16 -2.29 -8.19
C ARG A 83 -22.12 -3.27 -8.69
N PHE A 84 -22.50 -4.13 -9.63
CA PHE A 84 -21.56 -5.07 -10.25
C PHE A 84 -20.35 -4.35 -10.90
N VAL A 85 -20.60 -3.29 -11.68
CA VAL A 85 -19.51 -2.51 -12.29
C VAL A 85 -18.61 -1.89 -11.22
N ALA A 86 -19.17 -1.32 -10.16
CA ALA A 86 -18.41 -0.74 -9.08
C ALA A 86 -17.54 -1.79 -8.36
N GLU A 87 -18.10 -2.95 -8.07
CA GLU A 87 -17.36 -4.07 -7.45
C GLU A 87 -16.23 -4.58 -8.35
N GLN A 88 -16.48 -4.70 -9.66
CA GLN A 88 -15.45 -5.11 -10.63
C GLN A 88 -14.31 -4.09 -10.75
N MET A 89 -14.63 -2.79 -10.73
CA MET A 89 -13.61 -1.75 -10.75
C MET A 89 -12.76 -1.76 -9.46
N ASN A 90 -13.36 -1.96 -8.30
CA ASN A 90 -12.63 -2.10 -7.05
C ASN A 90 -11.74 -3.34 -7.05
N LEU A 91 -12.27 -4.48 -7.50
CA LEU A 91 -11.49 -5.71 -7.64
C LEU A 91 -10.31 -5.53 -8.59
N HIS A 92 -10.51 -4.81 -9.70
CA HIS A 92 -9.45 -4.51 -10.65
C HIS A 92 -8.32 -3.69 -10.00
N LEU A 93 -8.65 -2.68 -9.20
CA LEU A 93 -7.66 -1.90 -8.44
C LEU A 93 -6.88 -2.79 -7.45
N ASP A 94 -7.56 -3.69 -6.75
CA ASP A 94 -6.89 -4.62 -5.83
C ASP A 94 -5.96 -5.57 -6.55
N VAL A 95 -6.37 -6.09 -7.71
CA VAL A 95 -5.54 -6.96 -8.56
C VAL A 95 -4.33 -6.21 -9.11
N GLN A 96 -4.51 -4.99 -9.59
CA GLN A 96 -3.41 -4.13 -10.05
C GLN A 96 -2.43 -3.83 -8.90
N PHE A 97 -2.95 -3.54 -7.72
CA PHE A 97 -2.13 -3.33 -6.54
C PHE A 97 -1.31 -4.59 -6.19
N ALA A 98 -1.96 -5.75 -6.15
CA ALA A 98 -1.28 -7.01 -5.84
C ALA A 98 -0.19 -7.34 -6.87
N LYS A 99 -0.47 -7.15 -8.15
CA LYS A 99 0.49 -7.40 -9.24
C LYS A 99 1.70 -6.47 -9.19
N ASN A 100 1.51 -5.22 -8.78
CA ASN A 100 2.59 -4.22 -8.83
C ASN A 100 3.40 -4.16 -7.53
N PHE A 101 2.83 -4.53 -6.37
CA PHE A 101 3.47 -4.32 -5.08
C PHE A 101 3.71 -5.59 -4.26
N PHE A 102 2.97 -6.69 -4.53
CA PHE A 102 3.16 -7.97 -3.84
C PHE A 102 3.90 -9.01 -4.71
N GLN A 103 4.82 -8.55 -5.53
CA GLN A 103 5.69 -9.43 -6.33
C GLN A 103 7.11 -9.42 -5.78
N PRO A 104 7.82 -10.55 -5.81
CA PRO A 104 9.24 -10.61 -5.48
C PRO A 104 10.06 -9.70 -6.41
N GLY A 105 11.05 -9.01 -5.86
CA GLY A 105 11.95 -8.12 -6.61
C GLY A 105 11.45 -6.69 -6.80
N VAL A 106 10.27 -6.34 -6.27
CA VAL A 106 9.72 -4.99 -6.33
C VAL A 106 10.37 -4.08 -5.29
N TRP A 107 10.62 -4.63 -4.11
CA TRP A 107 11.13 -3.85 -2.98
C TRP A 107 12.62 -4.12 -2.75
N ALA A 108 13.37 -3.07 -2.41
CA ALA A 108 14.79 -3.18 -2.12
C ALA A 108 15.09 -4.07 -0.90
N ASN A 109 14.18 -4.09 0.07
CA ASN A 109 14.30 -4.91 1.27
C ASN A 109 13.12 -5.89 1.30
N GLU A 110 13.37 -7.12 0.91
CA GLU A 110 12.41 -8.22 0.94
C GLU A 110 12.85 -9.26 1.95
N MET A 111 11.86 -9.83 2.63
CA MET A 111 12.07 -10.90 3.59
C MET A 111 11.09 -12.03 3.33
N GLU A 112 11.55 -13.25 3.49
CA GLU A 112 10.77 -14.46 3.30
C GLU A 112 10.37 -15.10 4.63
N GLY A 113 9.09 -15.47 4.75
CA GLY A 113 8.59 -16.21 5.92
C GLY A 113 8.87 -17.71 5.79
N VAL A 114 9.62 -18.27 6.75
CA VAL A 114 9.98 -19.69 6.81
C VAL A 114 9.37 -20.37 8.02
N ASP A 115 9.20 -21.69 7.95
CA ASP A 115 8.61 -22.48 9.05
C ASP A 115 9.60 -22.79 10.18
N SER A 116 10.90 -22.73 9.92
CA SER A 116 11.92 -23.04 10.94
C SER A 116 13.25 -22.35 10.61
N THR A 117 14.02 -22.04 11.65
CA THR A 117 15.41 -21.57 11.61
C THR A 117 15.68 -20.48 10.56
N PRO A 118 15.17 -19.26 10.72
CA PRO A 118 15.38 -18.18 9.78
C PRO A 118 16.86 -17.82 9.67
N SER A 119 17.34 -17.55 8.45
CA SER A 119 18.70 -17.12 8.17
C SER A 119 18.72 -15.95 7.18
N GLY A 120 19.63 -14.99 7.34
CA GLY A 120 19.75 -13.84 6.45
C GLY A 120 18.49 -12.97 6.41
N ASN A 121 17.86 -12.88 5.24
CA ASN A 121 16.64 -12.10 5.02
C ASN A 121 15.35 -12.91 5.25
N GLN A 122 15.37 -13.85 6.17
CA GLN A 122 14.22 -14.68 6.50
C GLN A 122 13.68 -14.34 7.91
N PHE A 123 12.41 -14.64 8.12
CA PHE A 123 11.76 -14.54 9.42
C PHE A 123 10.80 -15.72 9.64
N LEU A 124 10.49 -16.05 10.87
CA LEU A 124 9.49 -17.07 11.18
C LEU A 124 8.11 -16.59 10.74
N LYS A 125 7.31 -17.49 10.20
CA LYS A 125 5.92 -17.17 9.82
C LYS A 125 5.13 -16.64 11.01
N PHE A 126 4.17 -15.77 10.76
CA PHE A 126 3.31 -15.16 11.78
C PHE A 126 2.46 -16.19 12.55
N SER A 127 2.30 -17.40 12.01
CA SER A 127 1.61 -18.51 12.66
C SER A 127 2.47 -19.29 13.65
N ASP A 128 3.79 -19.04 13.73
CA ASP A 128 4.68 -19.70 14.68
C ASP A 128 4.62 -19.01 16.04
N ALA A 129 4.37 -19.76 17.09
CA ALA A 129 4.27 -19.24 18.46
C ALA A 129 5.61 -18.67 19.01
N ASN A 130 6.75 -19.01 18.41
CA ASN A 130 8.06 -18.47 18.77
C ASN A 130 8.40 -17.15 18.02
N PHE A 131 7.54 -16.70 17.13
CA PHE A 131 7.70 -15.44 16.46
C PHE A 131 7.31 -14.28 17.37
N ASP A 132 8.15 -13.26 17.52
CA ASP A 132 7.77 -12.02 18.23
C ASP A 132 7.34 -10.94 17.21
N PRO A 133 6.02 -10.78 17.01
CA PRO A 133 5.49 -9.83 16.03
C PRO A 133 5.83 -8.38 16.39
N VAL A 134 5.86 -8.05 17.67
CA VAL A 134 6.08 -6.68 18.12
C VAL A 134 7.53 -6.25 17.90
N HIS A 135 8.46 -7.12 18.26
CA HIS A 135 9.89 -6.88 18.00
C HIS A 135 10.15 -6.79 16.49
N PHE A 136 9.58 -7.67 15.69
CA PHE A 136 9.72 -7.68 14.24
C PHE A 136 9.26 -6.37 13.60
N PHE A 137 8.04 -5.93 13.88
CA PHE A 137 7.51 -4.70 13.30
C PHE A 137 8.26 -3.45 13.79
N ASN A 138 8.69 -3.40 15.04
CA ASN A 138 9.51 -2.30 15.56
C ASN A 138 10.88 -2.25 14.87
N ALA A 139 11.51 -3.39 14.61
CA ALA A 139 12.76 -3.46 13.87
C ALA A 139 12.59 -2.94 12.43
N ARG A 140 11.53 -3.36 11.74
CA ARG A 140 11.23 -2.88 10.37
C ARG A 140 10.89 -1.40 10.34
N ARG A 141 10.11 -0.92 11.30
CA ARG A 141 9.80 0.51 11.45
C ARG A 141 11.05 1.35 11.67
N ARG A 142 11.98 0.86 12.51
CA ARG A 142 13.28 1.50 12.73
C ARG A 142 14.12 1.54 11.46
N GLU A 143 14.19 0.44 10.73
CA GLU A 143 14.93 0.34 9.47
C GLU A 143 14.41 1.34 8.43
N ILE A 144 13.10 1.40 8.21
CA ILE A 144 12.47 2.37 7.31
C ILE A 144 12.77 3.80 7.75
N LYS A 145 12.69 4.09 9.05
CA LYS A 145 12.99 5.41 9.59
C LYS A 145 14.45 5.81 9.38
N LEU A 146 15.39 4.89 9.57
CA LEU A 146 16.82 5.13 9.34
C LEU A 146 17.11 5.29 7.84
N SER A 147 16.48 4.47 7.00
CA SER A 147 16.74 4.52 5.56
C SER A 147 16.04 5.67 4.86
N GLY A 148 14.77 5.94 5.17
CA GLY A 148 13.92 6.92 4.50
C GLY A 148 13.69 8.21 5.29
N ARG A 149 14.19 8.33 6.53
CA ARG A 149 13.93 9.43 7.48
C ARG A 149 12.45 9.73 7.72
N ARG A 150 11.57 8.83 7.32
CA ARG A 150 10.14 8.92 7.54
C ARG A 150 9.65 7.70 8.29
N GLU A 151 8.71 7.93 9.18
CA GLU A 151 8.10 6.86 9.96
C GLU A 151 6.92 6.26 9.18
N PRO A 152 6.91 4.92 8.98
CA PRO A 152 5.79 4.27 8.33
C PRO A 152 4.54 4.35 9.22
N ASN A 153 3.41 4.66 8.62
CA ASN A 153 2.13 4.83 9.31
C ASN A 153 1.03 3.88 8.77
N LYS A 154 1.34 3.05 7.79
CA LYS A 154 0.41 2.10 7.20
C LYS A 154 1.10 0.76 7.02
N LEU A 155 0.34 -0.30 7.24
CA LEU A 155 0.73 -1.68 7.02
C LEU A 155 -0.34 -2.33 6.15
N ALA A 156 0.06 -2.96 5.04
CA ALA A 156 -0.83 -3.76 4.22
C ALA A 156 -0.53 -5.24 4.48
N LEU A 157 -1.54 -5.99 4.83
CA LEU A 157 -1.46 -7.42 5.14
C LEU A 157 -2.45 -8.18 4.27
N GLY A 158 -2.07 -9.38 3.85
CA GLY A 158 -3.03 -10.36 3.35
C GLY A 158 -3.95 -10.86 4.48
N TYR A 159 -5.14 -11.33 4.14
CA TYR A 159 -6.13 -11.74 5.13
C TYR A 159 -5.63 -12.86 6.05
N ASP A 160 -4.97 -13.87 5.51
CA ASP A 160 -4.42 -14.98 6.30
C ASP A 160 -3.31 -14.53 7.26
N ALA A 161 -2.45 -13.61 6.81
CA ALA A 161 -1.43 -13.00 7.65
C ALA A 161 -2.04 -12.15 8.78
N TYR A 162 -3.14 -11.47 8.50
CA TYR A 162 -3.89 -10.71 9.50
C TYR A 162 -4.49 -11.63 10.57
N ILE A 163 -5.14 -12.74 10.17
CA ILE A 163 -5.68 -13.72 11.11
C ILE A 163 -4.56 -14.29 11.99
N ALA A 164 -3.47 -14.76 11.38
CA ALA A 164 -2.34 -15.30 12.11
C ALA A 164 -1.76 -14.32 13.15
N LEU A 165 -1.70 -13.03 12.82
CA LEU A 165 -1.25 -12.00 13.75
C LEU A 165 -2.26 -11.74 14.88
N THR A 166 -3.55 -11.68 14.59
CA THR A 166 -4.58 -11.40 15.62
C THR A 166 -4.74 -12.55 16.61
N GLU A 167 -4.48 -13.77 16.15
CA GLU A 167 -4.53 -14.99 17.00
C GLU A 167 -3.18 -15.29 17.68
N HIS A 168 -2.14 -14.51 17.40
CA HIS A 168 -0.81 -14.75 17.96
C HIS A 168 -0.81 -14.57 19.49
N PRO A 169 -0.24 -15.52 20.27
CA PRO A 169 -0.30 -15.52 21.72
C PRO A 169 0.27 -14.24 22.35
N ASP A 170 1.37 -13.71 21.85
CA ASP A 170 2.00 -12.49 22.36
C ASP A 170 1.12 -11.23 22.17
N ILE A 171 0.35 -11.19 21.09
CA ILE A 171 -0.60 -10.09 20.85
C ILE A 171 -1.80 -10.23 21.76
N LEU A 172 -2.37 -11.43 21.89
CA LEU A 172 -3.49 -11.70 22.77
C LEU A 172 -3.15 -11.40 24.24
N GLU A 173 -1.95 -11.78 24.70
CA GLU A 173 -1.49 -11.48 26.04
C GLU A 173 -1.42 -9.97 26.32
N ARG A 174 -0.90 -9.19 25.38
CA ARG A 174 -0.82 -7.73 25.51
C ARG A 174 -2.19 -7.06 25.52
N VAL A 175 -3.11 -7.49 24.67
CA VAL A 175 -4.49 -6.97 24.62
C VAL A 175 -5.25 -7.29 25.90
N LYS A 176 -5.03 -8.48 26.49
CA LYS A 176 -5.66 -8.93 27.72
C LYS A 176 -5.47 -7.95 28.90
N TYR A 177 -4.33 -7.29 28.98
CA TYR A 177 -4.01 -6.35 30.06
C TYR A 177 -4.33 -4.88 29.72
N THR A 178 -4.68 -4.56 28.50
CA THR A 178 -4.99 -3.16 28.09
C THR A 178 -6.45 -2.77 28.30
N GLY A 179 -7.31 -3.71 28.75
CA GLY A 179 -8.73 -3.42 29.03
C GLY A 179 -9.55 -2.98 27.81
N SER A 180 -9.02 -3.14 26.61
CA SER A 180 -9.76 -2.89 25.37
C SER A 180 -10.70 -4.08 25.14
N THR A 181 -11.92 -3.93 25.53
CA THR A 181 -13.02 -4.74 25.00
C THR A 181 -13.15 -4.42 23.51
N ALA A 182 -12.96 -5.45 22.69
CA ALA A 182 -13.20 -5.38 21.25
C ALA A 182 -14.65 -5.03 20.95
#